data_5361efa8b50dad124dbabc298727465c
#
_entry.id   5361efa8b50dad124dbabc298727465c
#
_cell.length_a   1.000
_cell.length_b   1.000
_cell.length_c   1.000
_cell.angle_alpha   90.00
_cell.angle_beta   90.00
_cell.angle_gamma   90.00
#
_symmetry.space_group_name_H-M   'P 1'
#
loop_
_entity.id
_entity.type
_entity.pdbx_description
1 polymer ?
#
loop_
_entity_poly.entity_id
_entity_poly.type
_entity_poly.pdbx_seq_one_letter_code
_entity_poly.pdbx_strand_id
1 'polypeptide(L)'
;MNFIKKLFKKEKAIISTLHITSSNGFHFRPIAKFAHEVKKFNANITLLAYEKEVDASQASDIISLSLEKGESVTLLCRGEEAQKASEALSTFFKQLMLDDKKEKAMVQIEEHYEAPALSGISVAPGISIAPLFPLEIKTNTSNTKMTHSINEAITLVQEELEKLYEEEKSDESEIYLAQKELLTSKLFEQKFHTVECFINTIKEESNKLKNTKLESRMADYTDIQQRVLAYVGIKSNFDLPNTPYILLADELLPSHIKKLSKTPIQGVVLKKGTPTSHASILLRSHAIPAVIINQNIEPSSQAILDTNSGNLIVNPTENDLKKAKIKQKAFQQRKEENYNKRFNSTITKKGHKVNVLANIGDITSAKEAKELGADGVGLLRSEFLFMEKKPTLKEQTKTYGEIFKLFDEITIRTLDVGGDKALPYIPMENENNPFLGIRGIRFSLQEQTLLKEQLLAVGLASADTKNSKIKIMFPMVSTPQEFIEAKALALEVYKEHKIKTENIQFGIMIEVPSVIFAIKEFNKLVDFYSIGTNDLTQYLFAIERTHPTLQVDPTSPMIMNALKMIIKKTKKPISICGELAGLGDATEELINMGYSTLSVSAKLIPSLKERIRNV
;
A
#
# COMPACT_ATOMS: atom_id res chain seq x y z
N MET A 1 -11.54 17.33 35.69
CA MET A 1 -10.51 18.30 36.10
C MET A 1 -9.66 17.88 37.30
N ASN A 2 -10.12 17.01 38.18
CA ASN A 2 -9.32 16.53 39.33
C ASN A 2 -8.34 15.40 39.02
N PHE A 3 -8.54 14.62 37.98
CA PHE A 3 -7.66 13.51 37.61
C PHE A 3 -6.33 13.99 37.00
N ILE A 4 -6.39 15.03 36.15
CA ILE A 4 -5.20 15.65 35.54
C ILE A 4 -4.28 16.27 36.61
N LYS A 5 -4.83 16.82 37.73
CA LYS A 5 -4.02 17.39 38.81
C LYS A 5 -3.26 16.34 39.66
N LYS A 6 -3.65 15.07 39.60
CA LYS A 6 -2.98 13.98 40.32
C LYS A 6 -1.73 13.46 39.58
N LEU A 7 -1.66 13.67 38.27
CA LEU A 7 -0.54 13.30 37.41
C LEU A 7 0.69 14.22 37.51
N PHE A 8 0.51 15.44 38.01
CA PHE A 8 1.58 16.45 38.12
C PHE A 8 2.57 16.27 39.26
N LYS A 9 2.54 15.15 40.04
CA LYS A 9 3.43 14.94 41.20
C LYS A 9 4.65 14.07 40.94
N LYS A 10 4.86 13.55 39.70
CA LYS A 10 6.08 12.77 39.31
C LYS A 10 6.56 13.19 37.93
N GLU A 11 7.76 13.73 37.86
CA GLU A 11 8.52 14.15 36.66
C GLU A 11 7.73 14.93 35.57
N LYS A 12 8.31 16.02 35.04
CA LYS A 12 7.68 16.80 33.96
C LYS A 12 7.45 15.90 32.73
N ALA A 13 6.21 15.46 32.54
CA ALA A 13 5.82 14.75 31.32
C ALA A 13 5.63 15.76 30.16
N ILE A 14 6.16 15.44 28.99
CA ILE A 14 5.79 16.09 27.74
C ILE A 14 4.48 15.46 27.26
N ILE A 15 3.50 16.31 26.94
CA ILE A 15 2.13 15.88 26.64
C ILE A 15 1.79 16.30 25.22
N SER A 16 1.32 15.34 24.41
CA SER A 16 0.81 15.58 23.06
C SER A 16 -0.54 14.88 22.85
N THR A 17 -1.42 15.44 22.07
CA THR A 17 -2.69 14.82 21.70
C THR A 17 -2.58 14.21 20.33
N LEU A 18 -2.91 12.92 20.21
CA LEU A 18 -2.95 12.17 18.96
C LEU A 18 -4.41 11.96 18.57
N HIS A 19 -4.76 12.29 17.32
CA HIS A 19 -6.12 12.16 16.80
C HIS A 19 -6.24 10.96 15.88
N ILE A 20 -7.20 10.08 16.15
CA ILE A 20 -7.46 8.90 15.34
C ILE A 20 -8.28 9.33 14.12
N THR A 21 -7.62 9.41 12.96
CA THR A 21 -8.22 9.89 11.71
C THR A 21 -8.50 8.78 10.71
N SER A 22 -7.89 7.59 10.90
CA SER A 22 -8.17 6.41 10.08
C SER A 22 -9.64 6.00 10.17
N SER A 23 -10.23 5.62 9.03
CA SER A 23 -11.60 5.11 8.99
C SER A 23 -11.79 3.81 9.76
N ASN A 24 -10.71 3.07 10.01
CA ASN A 24 -10.68 1.80 10.71
C ASN A 24 -10.31 1.95 12.20
N GLY A 25 -10.18 3.18 12.72
CA GLY A 25 -9.71 3.46 14.08
C GLY A 25 -8.21 3.23 14.25
N PHE A 26 -7.72 3.24 15.49
CA PHE A 26 -6.34 2.87 15.81
C PHE A 26 -6.26 1.36 16.04
N HIS A 27 -6.20 0.60 14.94
CA HIS A 27 -6.28 -0.85 14.92
C HIS A 27 -4.90 -1.53 14.90
N PHE A 28 -4.90 -2.86 14.81
CA PHE A 28 -3.75 -3.73 15.02
C PHE A 28 -2.48 -3.33 14.23
N ARG A 29 -2.57 -3.10 12.91
CA ARG A 29 -1.42 -2.75 12.06
C ARG A 29 -0.76 -1.43 12.49
N PRO A 30 -1.48 -0.30 12.53
CA PRO A 30 -0.88 0.96 13.01
C PRO A 30 -0.47 0.91 14.48
N ILE A 31 -1.18 0.15 15.35
CA ILE A 31 -0.77 -0.05 16.75
C ILE A 31 0.59 -0.75 16.83
N ALA A 32 0.78 -1.84 16.08
CA ALA A 32 2.04 -2.58 16.09
C ALA A 32 3.21 -1.73 15.60
N LYS A 33 3.01 -0.97 14.51
CA LYS A 33 4.02 -0.02 14.01
C LYS A 33 4.34 1.06 15.04
N PHE A 34 3.32 1.60 15.70
CA PHE A 34 3.51 2.62 16.72
C PHE A 34 4.27 2.08 17.93
N ALA A 35 3.89 0.90 18.46
CA ALA A 35 4.60 0.25 19.55
C ALA A 35 6.05 -0.09 19.21
N HIS A 36 6.32 -0.48 17.97
CA HIS A 36 7.68 -0.69 17.47
C HIS A 36 8.50 0.62 17.45
N GLU A 37 7.91 1.71 16.97
CA GLU A 37 8.56 3.03 16.92
C GLU A 37 8.86 3.56 18.33
N VAL A 38 7.94 3.37 19.27
CA VAL A 38 8.11 3.76 20.70
C VAL A 38 9.39 3.15 21.30
N LYS A 39 9.72 1.91 20.97
CA LYS A 39 10.89 1.17 21.51
C LYS A 39 12.24 1.78 21.10
N LYS A 40 12.27 2.68 20.11
CA LYS A 40 13.50 3.34 19.65
C LYS A 40 13.98 4.47 20.59
N PHE A 41 13.15 4.89 21.53
CA PHE A 41 13.43 6.03 22.42
C PHE A 41 13.73 5.56 23.84
N ASN A 42 14.77 6.14 24.43
CA ASN A 42 15.09 5.96 25.86
C ASN A 42 14.21 6.90 26.71
N ALA A 43 12.92 6.61 26.74
CA ALA A 43 11.91 7.38 27.46
C ALA A 43 10.77 6.48 27.94
N ASN A 44 10.14 6.85 29.05
CA ASN A 44 8.90 6.19 29.49
C ASN A 44 7.72 6.84 28.75
N ILE A 45 7.11 6.09 27.83
CA ILE A 45 6.08 6.57 26.92
C ILE A 45 4.79 5.82 27.19
N THR A 46 3.73 6.57 27.52
CA THR A 46 2.41 6.00 27.80
C THR A 46 1.33 6.71 26.98
N LEU A 47 0.24 6.00 26.73
CA LEU A 47 -0.98 6.53 26.14
C LEU A 47 -2.10 6.57 27.17
N LEU A 48 -2.81 7.70 27.23
CA LEU A 48 -3.94 7.91 28.15
C LEU A 48 -5.22 8.18 27.35
N ALA A 49 -6.21 7.31 27.54
CA ALA A 49 -7.57 7.50 27.02
C ALA A 49 -8.58 6.92 28.02
N TYR A 50 -9.77 7.48 28.11
CA TYR A 50 -10.86 7.02 28.99
C TYR A 50 -10.41 6.79 30.44
N GLU A 51 -9.56 7.68 30.97
CA GLU A 51 -8.96 7.56 32.32
C GLU A 51 -8.03 6.34 32.52
N LYS A 52 -7.71 5.60 31.44
CA LYS A 52 -6.80 4.46 31.44
C LYS A 52 -5.47 4.86 30.80
N GLU A 53 -4.37 4.74 31.57
CA GLU A 53 -3.00 4.93 31.09
C GLU A 53 -2.39 3.56 30.79
N VAL A 54 -1.81 3.40 29.60
CA VAL A 54 -1.22 2.15 29.11
C VAL A 54 0.20 2.39 28.60
N ASP A 55 1.04 1.35 28.63
CA ASP A 55 2.41 1.39 28.09
C ASP A 55 2.35 1.41 26.55
N ALA A 56 2.89 2.47 25.97
CA ALA A 56 2.88 2.66 24.52
C ALA A 56 3.84 1.72 23.77
N SER A 57 4.76 1.04 24.45
CA SER A 57 5.64 0.03 23.87
C SER A 57 4.97 -1.34 23.72
N GLN A 58 3.78 -1.52 24.28
CA GLN A 58 3.03 -2.77 24.33
C GLN A 58 1.80 -2.69 23.42
N ALA A 59 1.84 -3.38 22.28
CA ALA A 59 0.73 -3.39 21.33
C ALA A 59 -0.58 -3.89 21.95
N SER A 60 -0.53 -4.95 22.80
CA SER A 60 -1.69 -5.47 23.53
C SER A 60 -2.36 -4.43 24.41
N ASP A 61 -1.56 -3.62 25.09
CA ASP A 61 -2.06 -2.60 26.01
C ASP A 61 -2.76 -1.48 25.23
N ILE A 62 -2.17 -1.05 24.12
CA ILE A 62 -2.76 -0.05 23.24
C ILE A 62 -4.08 -0.55 22.63
N ILE A 63 -4.14 -1.81 22.18
CA ILE A 63 -5.36 -2.44 21.65
C ILE A 63 -6.49 -2.36 22.67
N SER A 64 -6.19 -2.54 23.97
CA SER A 64 -7.20 -2.50 25.05
C SER A 64 -7.88 -1.13 25.22
N LEU A 65 -7.36 -0.06 24.59
CA LEU A 65 -8.00 1.25 24.59
C LEU A 65 -9.13 1.35 23.55
N SER A 66 -9.17 0.47 22.55
CA SER A 66 -10.21 0.39 21.52
C SER A 66 -10.54 1.73 20.86
N LEU A 67 -9.51 2.50 20.48
CA LEU A 67 -9.65 3.86 19.97
C LEU A 67 -10.21 3.90 18.56
N GLU A 68 -11.27 4.69 18.38
CA GLU A 68 -12.02 4.78 17.15
C GLU A 68 -11.75 6.06 16.38
N LYS A 69 -12.21 6.10 15.12
CA LYS A 69 -12.14 7.30 14.29
C LYS A 69 -12.87 8.47 14.95
N GLY A 70 -12.23 9.62 14.97
CA GLY A 70 -12.74 10.86 15.58
C GLY A 70 -12.35 11.01 17.07
N GLU A 71 -11.82 9.98 17.67
CA GLU A 71 -11.35 10.02 19.05
C GLU A 71 -9.93 10.54 19.15
N SER A 72 -9.50 10.83 20.39
CA SER A 72 -8.16 11.32 20.66
C SER A 72 -7.55 10.58 21.85
N VAL A 73 -6.26 10.33 21.77
CA VAL A 73 -5.49 9.77 22.87
C VAL A 73 -4.36 10.72 23.25
N THR A 74 -4.08 10.81 24.53
CA THR A 74 -2.99 11.65 25.04
C THR A 74 -1.70 10.82 25.13
N LEU A 75 -0.67 11.26 24.44
CA LEU A 75 0.69 10.73 24.50
C LEU A 75 1.43 11.41 25.65
N LEU A 76 1.99 10.65 26.56
CA LEU A 76 2.75 11.12 27.72
C LEU A 76 4.17 10.57 27.60
N CYS A 77 5.16 11.44 27.46
CA CYS A 77 6.56 11.07 27.41
C CYS A 77 7.32 11.60 28.63
N ARG A 78 8.11 10.74 29.31
CA ARG A 78 8.90 11.07 30.50
C ARG A 78 10.33 10.55 30.33
N GLY A 79 11.31 11.27 30.82
CA GLY A 79 12.74 10.90 30.74
C GLY A 79 13.55 11.83 29.85
N GLU A 80 14.82 11.49 29.64
CA GLU A 80 15.79 12.36 28.97
C GLU A 80 15.43 12.65 27.49
N GLU A 81 14.88 11.68 26.79
CA GLU A 81 14.46 11.86 25.37
C GLU A 81 12.97 12.22 25.24
N ALA A 82 12.28 12.63 26.30
CA ALA A 82 10.84 12.84 26.28
C ALA A 82 10.36 13.84 25.22
N GLN A 83 11.07 14.95 25.03
CA GLN A 83 10.75 15.96 24.01
C GLN A 83 10.89 15.38 22.60
N LYS A 84 12.04 14.77 22.30
CA LYS A 84 12.34 14.13 21.01
C LYS A 84 11.35 13.02 20.68
N ALA A 85 11.03 12.18 21.68
CA ALA A 85 10.06 11.10 21.53
C ALA A 85 8.66 11.62 21.23
N SER A 86 8.20 12.64 21.96
CA SER A 86 6.86 13.22 21.77
C SER A 86 6.69 13.80 20.37
N GLU A 87 7.67 14.52 19.84
CA GLU A 87 7.65 15.12 18.51
C GLU A 87 7.68 14.07 17.40
N ALA A 88 8.63 13.14 17.49
CA ALA A 88 8.78 12.07 16.50
C ALA A 88 7.54 11.15 16.46
N LEU A 89 7.05 10.73 17.63
CA LEU A 89 5.90 9.83 17.71
C LEU A 89 4.59 10.51 17.31
N SER A 90 4.43 11.80 17.56
CA SER A 90 3.26 12.55 17.10
C SER A 90 3.24 12.65 15.58
N THR A 91 4.40 12.87 14.96
CA THR A 91 4.55 12.90 13.50
C THR A 91 4.31 11.52 12.90
N PHE A 92 4.96 10.50 13.47
CA PHE A 92 4.80 9.11 13.04
C PHE A 92 3.36 8.61 13.16
N PHE A 93 2.68 8.94 14.28
CA PHE A 93 1.27 8.59 14.47
C PHE A 93 0.36 9.21 13.42
N LYS A 94 0.56 10.50 13.10
CA LYS A 94 -0.19 11.14 12.01
C LYS A 94 -0.02 10.35 10.71
N GLN A 95 1.22 9.99 10.39
CA GLN A 95 1.51 9.20 9.19
C GLN A 95 0.80 7.84 9.21
N LEU A 96 0.87 7.10 10.31
CA LEU A 96 0.17 5.82 10.46
C LEU A 96 -1.33 5.93 10.19
N MET A 97 -1.95 7.01 10.69
CA MET A 97 -3.37 7.25 10.48
C MET A 97 -3.71 7.59 9.02
N LEU A 98 -2.76 8.15 8.28
CA LEU A 98 -2.90 8.50 6.87
C LEU A 98 -2.71 7.28 5.97
N ASP A 99 -1.76 6.41 6.28
CA ASP A 99 -1.43 5.22 5.49
C ASP A 99 -2.50 4.12 5.60
N ASP A 100 -3.37 4.20 6.60
CA ASP A 100 -4.47 3.26 6.79
C ASP A 100 -5.64 3.59 5.85
N LYS A 101 -5.41 3.43 4.57
CA LYS A 101 -6.33 3.79 3.49
C LYS A 101 -7.62 2.98 3.57
N LYS A 102 -8.75 3.68 3.39
CA LYS A 102 -10.03 3.05 3.10
C LYS A 102 -9.98 2.53 1.67
N GLU A 103 -9.83 1.21 1.48
CA GLU A 103 -10.01 0.61 0.17
C GLU A 103 -11.47 0.78 -0.26
N LYS A 104 -11.67 1.41 -1.41
CA LYS A 104 -13.02 1.54 -1.99
C LYS A 104 -13.53 0.16 -2.35
N ALA A 105 -14.73 -0.19 -1.90
CA ALA A 105 -15.47 -1.31 -2.45
C ALA A 105 -15.65 -1.07 -3.96
N MET A 106 -15.42 -2.11 -4.77
CA MET A 106 -15.65 -2.02 -6.22
C MET A 106 -17.12 -1.72 -6.49
N VAL A 107 -17.38 -0.85 -7.46
CA VAL A 107 -18.74 -0.51 -7.87
C VAL A 107 -19.47 -1.76 -8.37
N GLN A 108 -20.62 -2.06 -7.80
CA GLN A 108 -21.48 -3.15 -8.23
C GLN A 108 -22.26 -2.74 -9.49
N ILE A 109 -22.25 -3.60 -10.50
CA ILE A 109 -23.09 -3.46 -11.69
C ILE A 109 -24.27 -4.41 -11.48
N GLU A 110 -25.49 -3.89 -11.45
CA GLU A 110 -26.71 -4.70 -11.34
C GLU A 110 -26.87 -5.58 -12.59
N GLU A 111 -26.86 -6.88 -12.41
CA GLU A 111 -27.16 -7.86 -13.44
C GLU A 111 -28.13 -8.92 -12.92
N HIS A 112 -29.21 -9.14 -13.66
CA HIS A 112 -30.27 -10.07 -13.25
C HIS A 112 -29.96 -11.52 -13.64
N TYR A 113 -29.65 -12.34 -12.63
CA TYR A 113 -29.80 -13.80 -12.71
C TYR A 113 -31.25 -14.17 -12.41
N GLU A 114 -31.71 -15.33 -12.90
CA GLU A 114 -33.08 -15.81 -12.66
C GLU A 114 -33.25 -16.30 -11.23
N ALA A 115 -32.27 -17.02 -10.72
CA ALA A 115 -32.23 -17.43 -9.32
C ALA A 115 -31.90 -16.23 -8.41
N PRO A 116 -32.40 -16.23 -7.17
CA PRO A 116 -32.11 -15.18 -6.21
C PRO A 116 -30.60 -14.99 -6.00
N ALA A 117 -30.15 -13.78 -6.19
CA ALA A 117 -28.75 -13.40 -5.94
C ALA A 117 -28.59 -12.88 -4.52
N LEU A 118 -27.60 -13.39 -3.82
CA LEU A 118 -27.12 -12.82 -2.55
C LEU A 118 -26.07 -11.78 -2.88
N SER A 119 -26.39 -10.52 -2.63
CA SER A 119 -25.48 -9.40 -2.92
C SER A 119 -24.59 -9.08 -1.72
N GLY A 120 -23.34 -8.76 -2.00
CA GLY A 120 -22.33 -8.42 -1.01
C GLY A 120 -21.33 -7.41 -1.53
N ILE A 121 -20.27 -7.22 -0.77
CA ILE A 121 -19.20 -6.29 -1.10
C ILE A 121 -18.11 -7.04 -1.85
N SER A 122 -17.82 -6.65 -3.09
CA SER A 122 -16.73 -7.22 -3.88
C SER A 122 -15.37 -6.91 -3.23
N VAL A 123 -14.53 -7.94 -3.14
CA VAL A 123 -13.17 -7.88 -2.60
C VAL A 123 -12.14 -8.00 -3.71
N ALA A 124 -12.29 -9.00 -4.58
CA ALA A 124 -11.40 -9.24 -5.70
C ALA A 124 -12.23 -9.65 -6.94
N PRO A 125 -11.95 -9.09 -8.13
CA PRO A 125 -12.78 -9.30 -9.31
C PRO A 125 -12.63 -10.69 -9.92
N GLY A 126 -13.73 -11.23 -10.45
CA GLY A 126 -13.74 -12.48 -11.20
C GLY A 126 -15.12 -13.10 -11.28
N ILE A 127 -15.24 -14.16 -12.08
CA ILE A 127 -16.46 -14.96 -12.20
C ILE A 127 -16.09 -16.43 -12.06
N SER A 128 -16.73 -17.11 -11.12
CA SER A 128 -16.44 -18.51 -10.81
C SER A 128 -17.71 -19.34 -10.77
N ILE A 129 -17.62 -20.57 -11.25
CA ILE A 129 -18.72 -21.54 -11.24
C ILE A 129 -18.15 -22.83 -10.66
N ALA A 130 -18.56 -23.19 -9.44
CA ALA A 130 -18.08 -24.38 -8.77
C ALA A 130 -19.00 -24.72 -7.57
N PRO A 131 -18.86 -25.90 -6.94
CA PRO A 131 -19.49 -26.19 -5.67
C PRO A 131 -19.12 -25.17 -4.59
N LEU A 132 -20.08 -24.78 -3.76
CA LEU A 132 -19.85 -23.94 -2.60
C LEU A 132 -19.51 -24.82 -1.40
N PHE A 133 -18.25 -24.81 -1.01
CA PHE A 133 -17.68 -25.69 0.00
C PHE A 133 -17.45 -24.94 1.31
N PRO A 134 -18.04 -25.39 2.44
CA PRO A 134 -17.84 -24.75 3.74
C PRO A 134 -16.45 -25.06 4.27
N LEU A 135 -15.79 -24.05 4.86
CA LEU A 135 -14.54 -24.24 5.56
C LEU A 135 -14.78 -24.85 6.94
N GLU A 136 -14.39 -26.12 7.12
CA GLU A 136 -14.37 -26.76 8.42
C GLU A 136 -12.94 -26.90 8.91
N ILE A 137 -12.60 -26.24 10.02
CA ILE A 137 -11.29 -26.32 10.64
C ILE A 137 -11.32 -27.42 11.70
N LYS A 138 -10.61 -28.52 11.46
CA LYS A 138 -10.45 -29.60 12.42
C LYS A 138 -9.13 -29.46 13.16
N THR A 139 -9.19 -29.34 14.48
CA THR A 139 -8.01 -29.29 15.35
C THR A 139 -7.73 -30.69 15.88
N ASN A 140 -6.63 -31.31 15.47
CA ASN A 140 -6.22 -32.61 16.00
C ASN A 140 -5.49 -32.40 17.32
N THR A 141 -6.19 -32.64 18.44
CA THR A 141 -5.63 -32.58 19.79
C THR A 141 -5.23 -33.95 20.35
N SER A 142 -5.53 -35.05 19.65
CA SER A 142 -5.31 -36.41 20.15
C SER A 142 -3.90 -36.89 19.84
N ASN A 143 -3.12 -37.18 20.90
CA ASN A 143 -1.84 -37.96 20.93
C ASN A 143 -0.65 -37.39 20.12
N THR A 144 -0.51 -36.09 19.97
CA THR A 144 0.72 -35.51 19.39
C THR A 144 1.81 -35.36 20.44
N LYS A 145 2.94 -36.00 20.22
CA LYS A 145 4.17 -35.76 20.99
C LYS A 145 4.58 -34.30 20.76
N MET A 146 4.62 -33.49 21.82
CA MET A 146 5.03 -32.08 21.71
C MET A 146 6.43 -32.01 21.07
N THR A 147 6.57 -31.23 20.00
CA THR A 147 7.82 -31.06 19.28
C THR A 147 8.68 -29.94 19.87
N HIS A 148 8.04 -28.88 20.37
CA HIS A 148 8.66 -27.74 21.03
C HIS A 148 7.84 -27.31 22.24
N SER A 149 8.46 -26.67 23.23
CA SER A 149 7.72 -25.94 24.25
C SER A 149 7.00 -24.74 23.66
N ILE A 150 5.98 -24.21 24.34
CA ILE A 150 5.23 -23.04 23.86
C ILE A 150 6.14 -21.82 23.71
N ASN A 151 7.05 -21.61 24.65
CA ASN A 151 7.95 -20.46 24.62
C ASN A 151 8.96 -20.55 23.46
N GLU A 152 9.48 -21.74 23.17
CA GLU A 152 10.29 -21.98 21.95
C GLU A 152 9.45 -21.77 20.69
N ALA A 153 8.21 -22.26 20.66
CA ALA A 153 7.31 -22.09 19.54
C ALA A 153 6.98 -20.60 19.28
N ILE A 154 6.80 -19.80 20.32
CA ILE A 154 6.63 -18.34 20.20
C ILE A 154 7.84 -17.70 19.51
N THR A 155 9.06 -18.04 19.94
CA THR A 155 10.29 -17.54 19.32
C THR A 155 10.39 -17.96 17.85
N LEU A 156 10.10 -19.21 17.52
CA LEU A 156 10.11 -19.71 16.14
C LEU A 156 9.08 -19.00 15.25
N VAL A 157 7.90 -18.68 15.80
CA VAL A 157 6.88 -17.89 15.08
C VAL A 157 7.34 -16.45 14.87
N GLN A 158 8.00 -15.84 15.85
CA GLN A 158 8.57 -14.49 15.69
C GLN A 158 9.62 -14.47 14.55
N GLU A 159 10.51 -15.47 14.48
CA GLU A 159 11.49 -15.63 13.41
C GLU A 159 10.83 -15.89 12.05
N GLU A 160 9.79 -16.73 12.00
CA GLU A 160 9.00 -16.98 10.79
C GLU A 160 8.34 -15.69 10.27
N LEU A 161 7.72 -14.93 11.16
CA LEU A 161 7.04 -13.67 10.80
C LEU A 161 8.03 -12.60 10.32
N GLU A 162 9.21 -12.50 10.94
CA GLU A 162 10.29 -11.63 10.49
C GLU A 162 10.72 -11.99 9.08
N LYS A 163 11.01 -13.28 8.85
CA LYS A 163 11.39 -13.78 7.52
C LYS A 163 10.33 -13.50 6.46
N LEU A 164 9.05 -13.70 6.78
CA LEU A 164 7.94 -13.40 5.87
C LEU A 164 7.84 -11.90 5.56
N TYR A 165 8.06 -11.05 6.56
CA TYR A 165 8.09 -9.60 6.40
C TYR A 165 9.25 -9.16 5.48
N GLU A 166 10.44 -9.73 5.66
CA GLU A 166 11.61 -9.42 4.85
C GLU A 166 11.51 -9.93 3.41
N GLU A 167 10.91 -11.11 3.21
CA GLU A 167 10.79 -11.74 1.88
C GLU A 167 9.75 -11.02 0.99
N GLU A 168 8.63 -10.58 1.53
CA GLU A 168 7.51 -10.07 0.72
C GLU A 168 7.60 -8.56 0.44
N LYS A 169 8.29 -7.74 1.26
CA LYS A 169 8.51 -6.28 1.10
C LYS A 169 7.39 -5.51 0.39
N SER A 170 6.15 -5.80 0.74
CA SER A 170 4.94 -5.23 0.15
C SER A 170 4.06 -4.60 1.24
N ASP A 171 3.06 -3.81 0.87
CA ASP A 171 2.06 -3.31 1.84
C ASP A 171 1.39 -4.48 2.60
N GLU A 172 1.31 -5.66 1.98
CA GLU A 172 0.77 -6.88 2.57
C GLU A 172 1.67 -7.49 3.64
N SER A 173 2.99 -7.31 3.53
CA SER A 173 3.96 -7.86 4.51
C SER A 173 3.87 -7.19 5.88
N GLU A 174 3.32 -5.97 5.97
CA GLU A 174 3.08 -5.27 7.24
C GLU A 174 2.20 -6.05 8.22
N ILE A 175 1.40 -6.99 7.72
CA ILE A 175 0.62 -7.93 8.52
C ILE A 175 1.53 -8.79 9.40
N TYR A 176 2.63 -9.26 8.83
CA TYR A 176 3.58 -10.12 9.55
C TYR A 176 4.35 -9.34 10.63
N LEU A 177 4.70 -8.08 10.34
CA LEU A 177 5.28 -7.19 11.34
C LEU A 177 4.32 -6.95 12.51
N ALA A 178 3.06 -6.68 12.22
CA ALA A 178 2.04 -6.47 13.24
C ALA A 178 1.87 -7.70 14.15
N GLN A 179 1.82 -8.90 13.57
CA GLN A 179 1.73 -10.15 14.33
C GLN A 179 3.00 -10.41 15.17
N LYS A 180 4.19 -10.10 14.63
CA LYS A 180 5.45 -10.21 15.37
C LYS A 180 5.47 -9.28 16.59
N GLU A 181 5.12 -8.00 16.40
CA GLU A 181 5.07 -7.02 17.49
C GLU A 181 4.06 -7.41 18.58
N LEU A 182 2.96 -8.05 18.22
CA LEU A 182 2.04 -8.60 19.21
C LEU A 182 2.72 -9.67 20.06
N LEU A 183 3.47 -10.58 19.43
CA LEU A 183 4.20 -11.66 20.12
C LEU A 183 5.40 -11.17 20.95
N THR A 184 5.89 -9.95 20.73
CA THR A 184 6.95 -9.33 21.55
C THR A 184 6.39 -8.51 22.73
N SER A 185 5.06 -8.46 22.89
CA SER A 185 4.43 -7.73 23.98
C SER A 185 4.64 -8.43 25.34
N LYS A 186 4.50 -7.65 26.43
CA LYS A 186 4.60 -8.18 27.82
C LYS A 186 3.70 -9.37 28.11
N LEU A 187 2.60 -9.50 27.37
CA LEU A 187 1.70 -10.64 27.45
C LEU A 187 2.42 -11.96 27.18
N PHE A 188 3.37 -11.97 26.24
CA PHE A 188 4.11 -13.14 25.80
C PHE A 188 5.51 -13.25 26.42
N GLU A 189 5.94 -12.28 27.25
CA GLU A 189 7.17 -12.38 28.05
C GLU A 189 7.03 -13.37 29.20
N GLN A 190 5.77 -13.63 29.64
CA GLN A 190 5.49 -14.62 30.67
C GLN A 190 5.78 -16.04 30.18
N LYS A 191 6.27 -16.92 31.08
CA LYS A 191 6.48 -18.32 30.73
C LYS A 191 5.15 -19.08 30.72
N PHE A 192 4.79 -19.61 29.57
CA PHE A 192 3.64 -20.51 29.44
C PHE A 192 4.05 -21.94 29.78
N HIS A 193 3.43 -22.51 30.78
CA HIS A 193 3.72 -23.87 31.25
C HIS A 193 2.87 -24.94 30.54
N THR A 194 1.68 -24.56 30.06
CA THR A 194 0.76 -25.47 29.39
C THR A 194 0.14 -24.82 28.15
N VAL A 195 -0.23 -25.67 27.17
CA VAL A 195 -0.97 -25.26 25.97
C VAL A 195 -2.28 -24.58 26.33
N GLU A 196 -2.96 -25.09 27.35
CA GLU A 196 -4.24 -24.56 27.81
C GLU A 196 -4.10 -23.13 28.36
N CYS A 197 -3.03 -22.87 29.15
CA CYS A 197 -2.73 -21.53 29.64
C CYS A 197 -2.52 -20.55 28.48
N PHE A 198 -1.75 -20.93 27.48
CA PHE A 198 -1.53 -20.11 26.27
C PHE A 198 -2.84 -19.83 25.51
N ILE A 199 -3.63 -20.87 25.23
CA ILE A 199 -4.92 -20.72 24.55
C ILE A 199 -5.86 -19.80 25.31
N ASN A 200 -5.97 -19.96 26.62
CA ASN A 200 -6.85 -19.14 27.45
C ASN A 200 -6.39 -17.66 27.45
N THR A 201 -5.09 -17.41 27.55
CA THR A 201 -4.54 -16.06 27.47
C THR A 201 -4.88 -15.39 26.12
N ILE A 202 -4.67 -16.10 25.00
CA ILE A 202 -5.05 -15.58 23.66
C ILE A 202 -6.54 -15.31 23.58
N LYS A 203 -7.36 -16.23 24.09
CA LYS A 203 -8.83 -16.09 24.08
C LYS A 203 -9.32 -14.91 24.94
N GLU A 204 -8.71 -14.69 26.08
CA GLU A 204 -9.02 -13.54 26.96
C GLU A 204 -8.68 -12.22 26.27
N GLU A 205 -7.49 -12.12 25.66
CA GLU A 205 -7.07 -10.91 24.94
C GLU A 205 -7.94 -10.66 23.70
N SER A 206 -8.21 -11.70 22.93
CA SER A 206 -9.10 -11.62 21.77
C SER A 206 -10.52 -11.19 22.18
N ASN A 207 -11.05 -11.72 23.27
CA ASN A 207 -12.39 -11.37 23.76
C ASN A 207 -12.52 -9.90 24.19
N LYS A 208 -11.43 -9.22 24.57
CA LYS A 208 -11.44 -7.77 24.86
C LYS A 208 -11.82 -6.94 23.62
N LEU A 209 -11.63 -7.51 22.41
CA LEU A 209 -11.99 -6.87 21.15
C LEU A 209 -13.44 -7.14 20.73
N LYS A 210 -14.09 -8.11 21.34
CA LYS A 210 -15.47 -8.50 21.00
C LYS A 210 -16.45 -7.35 21.25
N ASN A 211 -17.38 -7.16 20.33
CA ASN A 211 -18.35 -6.06 20.31
C ASN A 211 -17.70 -4.66 20.23
N THR A 212 -16.44 -4.57 19.84
CA THR A 212 -15.77 -3.31 19.49
C THR A 212 -15.62 -3.23 17.97
N LYS A 213 -15.32 -2.03 17.46
CA LYS A 213 -14.98 -1.88 16.02
C LYS A 213 -13.69 -2.61 15.61
N LEU A 214 -12.91 -3.08 16.57
CA LEU A 214 -11.71 -3.89 16.38
C LEU A 214 -11.99 -5.39 16.36
N GLU A 215 -13.25 -5.81 16.42
CA GLU A 215 -13.64 -7.23 16.44
C GLU A 215 -13.06 -8.02 15.25
N SER A 216 -12.97 -7.40 14.08
CA SER A 216 -12.34 -8.00 12.89
C SER A 216 -10.86 -8.36 13.09
N ARG A 217 -10.22 -7.84 14.15
CA ARG A 217 -8.81 -8.13 14.48
C ARG A 217 -8.65 -9.35 15.39
N MET A 218 -9.74 -9.94 15.84
CA MET A 218 -9.71 -11.22 16.56
C MET A 218 -9.05 -12.33 15.71
N ALA A 219 -9.16 -12.22 14.38
CA ALA A 219 -8.50 -13.13 13.45
C ALA A 219 -6.97 -13.14 13.58
N ASP A 220 -6.34 -12.00 13.87
CA ASP A 220 -4.88 -11.92 14.04
C ASP A 220 -4.41 -12.70 15.28
N TYR A 221 -5.14 -12.62 16.40
CA TYR A 221 -4.88 -13.44 17.58
C TYR A 221 -5.07 -14.94 17.30
N THR A 222 -6.10 -15.26 16.54
CA THR A 222 -6.37 -16.65 16.14
C THR A 222 -5.26 -17.18 15.21
N ASP A 223 -4.77 -16.37 14.29
CA ASP A 223 -3.66 -16.75 13.39
C ASP A 223 -2.37 -17.00 14.17
N ILE A 224 -2.01 -16.11 15.09
CA ILE A 224 -0.88 -16.27 16.01
C ILE A 224 -1.01 -17.56 16.82
N GLN A 225 -2.18 -17.79 17.40
CA GLN A 225 -2.44 -19.02 18.16
C GLN A 225 -2.22 -20.26 17.32
N GLN A 226 -2.76 -20.31 16.11
CA GLN A 226 -2.60 -21.46 15.21
C GLN A 226 -1.16 -21.68 14.79
N ARG A 227 -0.38 -20.62 14.52
CA ARG A 227 1.05 -20.71 14.20
C ARG A 227 1.85 -21.30 15.35
N VAL A 228 1.67 -20.78 16.58
CA VAL A 228 2.36 -21.27 17.77
C VAL A 228 2.00 -22.74 18.03
N LEU A 229 0.71 -23.08 18.00
CA LEU A 229 0.26 -24.45 18.19
C LEU A 229 0.81 -25.43 17.14
N ALA A 230 0.98 -24.98 15.89
CA ALA A 230 1.57 -25.82 14.83
C ALA A 230 3.02 -26.20 15.15
N TYR A 231 3.82 -25.29 15.70
CA TYR A 231 5.19 -25.60 16.16
C TYR A 231 5.21 -26.49 17.42
N VAL A 232 4.20 -26.40 18.26
CA VAL A 232 4.05 -27.34 19.41
C VAL A 232 3.65 -28.75 18.93
N GLY A 233 3.18 -28.90 17.69
CA GLY A 233 2.73 -30.18 17.10
C GLY A 233 1.21 -30.28 16.96
N ILE A 234 0.44 -29.29 17.45
CA ILE A 234 -1.02 -29.25 17.33
C ILE A 234 -1.36 -28.52 16.02
N LYS A 235 -1.65 -29.27 14.97
CA LYS A 235 -1.94 -28.69 13.65
C LYS A 235 -3.44 -28.55 13.43
N SER A 236 -3.85 -27.37 13.03
CA SER A 236 -5.17 -27.15 12.46
C SER A 236 -5.12 -27.57 11.00
N ASN A 237 -5.86 -28.61 10.65
CA ASN A 237 -6.02 -29.05 9.28
C ASN A 237 -7.44 -28.71 8.81
N PHE A 238 -7.54 -28.25 7.61
CA PHE A 238 -8.81 -28.18 6.90
C PHE A 238 -8.68 -29.04 5.64
N ASP A 239 -9.66 -29.91 5.49
CA ASP A 239 -9.75 -30.78 4.32
C ASP A 239 -10.33 -29.93 3.18
N LEU A 240 -9.53 -29.71 2.12
CA LEU A 240 -9.97 -28.95 0.95
C LEU A 240 -10.18 -29.91 -0.22
N PRO A 241 -11.17 -29.66 -1.08
CA PRO A 241 -11.38 -30.47 -2.27
C PRO A 241 -10.16 -30.41 -3.22
N ASN A 242 -9.89 -31.54 -3.85
CA ASN A 242 -8.91 -31.60 -4.95
C ASN A 242 -9.53 -31.23 -6.32
N THR A 243 -10.82 -30.92 -6.35
CA THR A 243 -11.56 -30.44 -7.50
C THR A 243 -11.85 -28.96 -7.36
N PRO A 244 -12.14 -28.22 -8.44
CA PRO A 244 -12.50 -26.80 -8.37
C PRO A 244 -13.65 -26.52 -7.40
N TYR A 245 -13.49 -25.53 -6.51
CA TYR A 245 -14.47 -25.15 -5.50
C TYR A 245 -14.47 -23.65 -5.22
N ILE A 246 -15.60 -23.13 -4.73
CA ILE A 246 -15.75 -21.82 -4.11
C ILE A 246 -15.77 -22.05 -2.59
N LEU A 247 -14.89 -21.41 -1.86
CA LEU A 247 -14.81 -21.56 -0.41
C LEU A 247 -15.81 -20.64 0.28
N LEU A 248 -16.64 -21.21 1.15
CA LEU A 248 -17.49 -20.46 2.08
C LEU A 248 -16.86 -20.48 3.46
N ALA A 249 -16.49 -19.34 3.97
CA ALA A 249 -15.88 -19.20 5.28
C ALA A 249 -16.52 -18.08 6.08
N ASP A 250 -16.60 -18.23 7.39
CA ASP A 250 -17.00 -17.13 8.27
C ASP A 250 -15.93 -16.05 8.22
N GLU A 251 -14.68 -16.44 8.36
CA GLU A 251 -13.48 -15.60 8.32
C GLU A 251 -12.29 -16.42 7.82
N LEU A 252 -11.32 -15.78 7.21
CA LEU A 252 -10.05 -16.39 6.81
C LEU A 252 -8.89 -15.73 7.53
N LEU A 253 -7.93 -16.57 7.93
CA LEU A 253 -6.67 -16.12 8.49
C LEU A 253 -5.64 -15.88 7.38
N PRO A 254 -4.68 -14.96 7.56
CA PRO A 254 -3.58 -14.73 6.62
C PRO A 254 -2.84 -16.01 6.23
N SER A 255 -2.54 -16.88 7.21
CA SER A 255 -1.87 -18.17 6.98
C SER A 255 -2.69 -19.14 6.13
N HIS A 256 -4.01 -19.05 6.13
CA HIS A 256 -4.89 -19.87 5.32
C HIS A 256 -4.75 -19.54 3.83
N ILE A 257 -4.65 -18.26 3.48
CA ILE A 257 -4.67 -17.80 2.08
C ILE A 257 -3.46 -18.31 1.30
N LYS A 258 -2.28 -18.32 1.93
CA LYS A 258 -1.07 -18.91 1.32
C LYS A 258 -1.23 -20.41 1.01
N LYS A 259 -2.02 -21.15 1.80
CA LYS A 259 -2.34 -22.57 1.53
C LYS A 259 -3.37 -22.68 0.43
N LEU A 260 -4.42 -21.85 0.46
CA LEU A 260 -5.50 -21.83 -0.53
C LEU A 260 -4.99 -21.54 -1.95
N SER A 261 -4.04 -20.63 -2.10
CA SER A 261 -3.48 -20.29 -3.42
C SER A 261 -2.79 -21.47 -4.13
N LYS A 262 -2.47 -22.54 -3.41
CA LYS A 262 -1.87 -23.78 -3.95
C LYS A 262 -2.90 -24.86 -4.26
N THR A 263 -4.19 -24.59 -4.09
CA THR A 263 -5.29 -25.52 -4.32
C THR A 263 -6.12 -25.10 -5.54
N PRO A 264 -7.00 -25.94 -6.08
CA PRO A 264 -7.87 -25.58 -7.21
C PRO A 264 -9.02 -24.62 -6.82
N ILE A 265 -8.76 -23.70 -5.87
CA ILE A 265 -9.74 -22.70 -5.45
C ILE A 265 -10.14 -21.80 -6.62
N GLN A 266 -11.45 -21.58 -6.77
CA GLN A 266 -12.01 -20.71 -7.81
C GLN A 266 -12.49 -19.38 -7.25
N GLY A 267 -12.78 -19.30 -5.95
CA GLY A 267 -13.22 -18.07 -5.30
C GLY A 267 -13.51 -18.25 -3.83
N VAL A 268 -13.78 -17.15 -3.15
CA VAL A 268 -14.04 -17.10 -1.71
C VAL A 268 -15.28 -16.25 -1.42
N VAL A 269 -16.14 -16.78 -0.57
CA VAL A 269 -17.25 -16.05 0.05
C VAL A 269 -16.95 -15.95 1.55
N LEU A 270 -16.81 -14.73 2.04
CA LEU A 270 -16.61 -14.44 3.47
C LEU A 270 -17.93 -13.98 4.06
N LYS A 271 -18.33 -14.52 5.22
CA LYS A 271 -19.52 -14.02 5.95
C LYS A 271 -19.17 -12.80 6.80
N LYS A 272 -17.93 -12.67 7.24
CA LYS A 272 -17.43 -11.58 8.07
C LYS A 272 -16.20 -10.95 7.45
N GLY A 273 -15.92 -9.71 7.84
CA GLY A 273 -14.74 -8.97 7.41
C GLY A 273 -15.08 -7.68 6.69
N THR A 274 -14.04 -7.00 6.22
CA THR A 274 -14.13 -5.75 5.44
C THR A 274 -13.24 -5.85 4.20
N PRO A 275 -13.48 -5.06 3.16
CA PRO A 275 -12.58 -5.01 2.00
C PRO A 275 -11.13 -4.64 2.35
N THR A 276 -10.93 -4.04 3.52
CA THR A 276 -9.62 -3.62 4.04
C THR A 276 -9.04 -4.59 5.06
N SER A 277 -9.71 -5.71 5.35
CA SER A 277 -9.16 -6.74 6.23
C SER A 277 -7.92 -7.40 5.62
N HIS A 278 -7.06 -7.95 6.46
CA HIS A 278 -5.83 -8.65 6.04
C HIS A 278 -6.13 -9.78 5.03
N ALA A 279 -7.18 -10.56 5.31
CA ALA A 279 -7.62 -11.60 4.38
C ALA A 279 -8.02 -11.03 3.01
N SER A 280 -8.77 -9.93 3.00
CA SER A 280 -9.23 -9.29 1.75
C SER A 280 -8.07 -8.74 0.93
N ILE A 281 -7.06 -8.17 1.57
CA ILE A 281 -5.84 -7.67 0.91
C ILE A 281 -5.10 -8.84 0.25
N LEU A 282 -4.88 -9.94 0.99
CA LEU A 282 -4.18 -11.11 0.48
C LEU A 282 -4.96 -11.84 -0.63
N LEU A 283 -6.29 -11.96 -0.54
CA LEU A 283 -7.12 -12.54 -1.60
C LEU A 283 -6.96 -11.76 -2.91
N ARG A 284 -6.88 -10.44 -2.81
CA ARG A 284 -6.69 -9.54 -3.95
C ARG A 284 -5.29 -9.66 -4.56
N SER A 285 -4.26 -9.73 -3.73
CA SER A 285 -2.88 -9.88 -4.20
C SER A 285 -2.65 -11.23 -4.91
N HIS A 286 -3.34 -12.29 -4.45
CA HIS A 286 -3.30 -13.60 -5.09
C HIS A 286 -4.30 -13.74 -6.25
N ALA A 287 -5.03 -12.67 -6.60
CA ALA A 287 -6.04 -12.67 -7.66
C ALA A 287 -7.13 -13.77 -7.49
N ILE A 288 -7.49 -14.10 -6.25
CA ILE A 288 -8.57 -15.03 -5.93
C ILE A 288 -9.88 -14.24 -5.87
N PRO A 289 -10.87 -14.50 -6.74
CA PRO A 289 -12.17 -13.83 -6.72
C PRO A 289 -12.82 -13.94 -5.34
N ALA A 290 -13.26 -12.81 -4.77
CA ALA A 290 -13.79 -12.83 -3.41
C ALA A 290 -14.88 -11.78 -3.19
N VAL A 291 -15.86 -12.14 -2.35
CA VAL A 291 -16.98 -11.30 -1.93
C VAL A 291 -17.23 -11.46 -0.44
N ILE A 292 -17.71 -10.40 0.21
CA ILE A 292 -18.18 -10.44 1.61
C ILE A 292 -19.69 -10.35 1.59
N ILE A 293 -20.38 -11.37 2.13
CA ILE A 293 -21.83 -11.46 2.21
C ILE A 293 -22.22 -11.79 3.66
N ASN A 294 -22.72 -10.81 4.38
CA ASN A 294 -23.12 -10.98 5.78
C ASN A 294 -24.55 -11.56 5.88
N GLN A 295 -24.72 -12.78 5.41
CA GLN A 295 -25.98 -13.52 5.47
C GLN A 295 -25.69 -14.99 5.76
N ASN A 296 -26.72 -15.73 6.21
CA ASN A 296 -26.60 -17.18 6.31
C ASN A 296 -26.65 -17.81 4.92
N ILE A 297 -25.64 -18.59 4.58
CA ILE A 297 -25.47 -19.20 3.26
C ILE A 297 -25.27 -20.69 3.49
N GLU A 298 -26.11 -21.47 2.85
CA GLU A 298 -26.00 -22.92 2.89
C GLU A 298 -25.04 -23.43 1.81
N PRO A 299 -24.25 -24.46 2.09
CA PRO A 299 -23.42 -25.11 1.08
C PRO A 299 -24.26 -25.61 -0.08
N SER A 300 -23.67 -25.63 -1.27
CA SER A 300 -24.37 -26.06 -2.47
C SER A 300 -23.46 -26.85 -3.39
N SER A 301 -24.02 -27.84 -4.08
CA SER A 301 -23.29 -28.60 -5.10
C SER A 301 -22.91 -27.75 -6.32
N GLN A 302 -23.54 -26.58 -6.50
CA GLN A 302 -23.25 -25.64 -7.58
C GLN A 302 -23.62 -24.21 -7.18
N ALA A 303 -22.69 -23.29 -7.42
CA ALA A 303 -22.90 -21.86 -7.22
C ALA A 303 -22.20 -21.05 -8.31
N ILE A 304 -22.69 -19.82 -8.52
CA ILE A 304 -22.02 -18.79 -9.34
C ILE A 304 -21.56 -17.69 -8.39
N LEU A 305 -20.29 -17.40 -8.41
CA LEU A 305 -19.69 -16.27 -7.73
C LEU A 305 -19.30 -15.23 -8.79
N ASP A 306 -20.10 -14.19 -8.94
CA ASP A 306 -19.83 -13.05 -9.83
C ASP A 306 -19.40 -11.84 -8.98
N THR A 307 -18.11 -11.76 -8.70
CA THR A 307 -17.57 -10.69 -7.87
C THR A 307 -17.47 -9.36 -8.60
N ASN A 308 -17.63 -9.32 -9.93
CA ASN A 308 -17.70 -8.07 -10.68
C ASN A 308 -18.99 -7.31 -10.36
N SER A 309 -20.10 -8.04 -10.14
CA SER A 309 -21.37 -7.49 -9.67
C SER A 309 -21.58 -7.64 -8.15
N GLY A 310 -20.65 -8.29 -7.43
CA GLY A 310 -20.76 -8.55 -6.00
C GLY A 310 -21.81 -9.63 -5.64
N ASN A 311 -22.17 -10.50 -6.56
CA ASN A 311 -23.27 -11.45 -6.39
C ASN A 311 -22.79 -12.90 -6.22
N LEU A 312 -23.47 -13.60 -5.32
CA LEU A 312 -23.42 -15.06 -5.19
C LEU A 312 -24.81 -15.62 -5.52
N ILE A 313 -24.85 -16.55 -6.45
CA ILE A 313 -26.09 -17.28 -6.82
C ILE A 313 -25.88 -18.72 -6.37
N VAL A 314 -26.68 -19.13 -5.39
CA VAL A 314 -26.70 -20.50 -4.85
C VAL A 314 -27.79 -21.30 -5.57
N ASN A 315 -27.49 -22.52 -5.98
CA ASN A 315 -28.37 -23.36 -6.77
C ASN A 315 -28.91 -22.65 -8.03
N PRO A 316 -27.98 -22.17 -8.92
CA PRO A 316 -28.36 -21.44 -10.13
C PRO A 316 -29.18 -22.29 -11.08
N THR A 317 -30.06 -21.65 -11.87
CA THR A 317 -30.77 -22.32 -12.97
C THR A 317 -29.80 -22.70 -14.10
N GLU A 318 -30.22 -23.58 -15.00
CA GLU A 318 -29.42 -23.90 -16.19
C GLU A 318 -29.15 -22.66 -17.05
N ASN A 319 -30.10 -21.72 -17.09
CA ASN A 319 -29.94 -20.47 -17.83
C ASN A 319 -28.96 -19.54 -17.17
N ASP A 320 -28.95 -19.45 -15.83
CA ASP A 320 -27.95 -18.70 -15.07
C ASP A 320 -26.53 -19.25 -15.30
N LEU A 321 -26.40 -20.58 -15.30
CA LEU A 321 -25.13 -21.24 -15.59
C LEU A 321 -24.65 -20.95 -17.01
N LYS A 322 -25.52 -20.95 -18.00
CA LYS A 322 -25.16 -20.57 -19.38
C LYS A 322 -24.70 -19.13 -19.43
N LYS A 323 -25.44 -18.19 -18.82
CA LYS A 323 -25.06 -16.77 -18.72
C LYS A 323 -23.69 -16.60 -18.05
N ALA A 324 -23.51 -17.22 -16.88
CA ALA A 324 -22.25 -17.12 -16.12
C ALA A 324 -21.05 -17.72 -16.87
N LYS A 325 -21.23 -18.86 -17.56
CA LYS A 325 -20.19 -19.45 -18.41
C LYS A 325 -19.77 -18.52 -19.56
N ILE A 326 -20.74 -17.88 -20.19
CA ILE A 326 -20.46 -16.90 -21.25
C ILE A 326 -19.65 -15.73 -20.69
N LYS A 327 -20.08 -15.15 -19.56
CA LYS A 327 -19.39 -14.05 -18.89
C LYS A 327 -17.99 -14.46 -18.42
N GLN A 328 -17.87 -15.64 -17.79
CA GLN A 328 -16.58 -16.17 -17.33
C GLN A 328 -15.62 -16.34 -18.49
N LYS A 329 -16.08 -16.96 -19.58
CA LYS A 329 -15.28 -17.15 -20.80
C LYS A 329 -14.88 -15.81 -21.41
N ALA A 330 -15.79 -14.85 -21.49
CA ALA A 330 -15.51 -13.51 -21.99
C ALA A 330 -14.50 -12.76 -21.12
N PHE A 331 -14.62 -12.88 -19.78
CA PHE A 331 -13.67 -12.28 -18.84
C PHE A 331 -12.27 -12.89 -18.98
N GLN A 332 -12.19 -14.22 -19.03
CA GLN A 332 -10.93 -14.96 -19.24
C GLN A 332 -10.32 -14.61 -20.60
N GLN A 333 -11.11 -14.68 -21.67
CA GLN A 333 -10.65 -14.32 -23.01
C GLN A 333 -10.12 -12.89 -23.06
N ARG A 334 -10.85 -11.94 -22.47
CA ARG A 334 -10.39 -10.54 -22.40
C ARG A 334 -9.09 -10.42 -21.63
N LYS A 335 -8.94 -11.12 -20.52
CA LYS A 335 -7.70 -11.12 -19.73
C LYS A 335 -6.53 -11.71 -20.52
N GLU A 336 -6.75 -12.83 -21.19
CA GLU A 336 -5.74 -13.48 -22.05
C GLU A 336 -5.42 -12.62 -23.29
N GLU A 337 -6.42 -12.07 -23.95
CA GLU A 337 -6.20 -11.17 -25.09
C GLU A 337 -5.42 -9.93 -24.66
N ASN A 338 -5.77 -9.32 -23.54
CA ASN A 338 -5.04 -8.17 -23.00
C ASN A 338 -3.58 -8.54 -22.70
N TYR A 339 -3.37 -9.71 -22.08
CA TYR A 339 -2.04 -10.21 -21.79
C TYR A 339 -1.25 -10.52 -23.07
N ASN A 340 -1.86 -11.20 -24.04
CA ASN A 340 -1.21 -11.53 -25.32
C ASN A 340 -0.89 -10.28 -26.16
N LYS A 341 -1.75 -9.28 -26.13
CA LYS A 341 -1.58 -8.00 -26.82
C LYS A 341 -0.76 -6.95 -26.06
N ARG A 342 -0.24 -7.29 -24.86
CA ARG A 342 0.44 -6.33 -23.99
C ARG A 342 1.68 -5.65 -24.59
N PHE A 343 2.35 -6.33 -25.52
CA PHE A 343 3.50 -5.78 -26.25
C PHE A 343 3.15 -5.04 -27.53
N ASN A 344 1.89 -5.14 -27.98
CA ASN A 344 1.46 -4.44 -29.19
C ASN A 344 1.43 -2.93 -28.93
N SER A 345 1.75 -2.16 -29.97
CA SER A 345 1.63 -0.71 -29.93
C SER A 345 0.22 -0.28 -29.53
N THR A 346 0.16 0.71 -28.64
CA THR A 346 -1.10 1.25 -28.13
C THR A 346 -1.51 2.44 -29.00
N ILE A 347 -2.42 2.19 -29.96
CA ILE A 347 -2.91 3.18 -30.90
C ILE A 347 -4.43 3.25 -30.75
N THR A 348 -4.97 4.46 -30.58
CA THR A 348 -6.43 4.70 -30.52
C THR A 348 -7.09 4.41 -31.88
N LYS A 349 -8.41 4.27 -31.90
CA LYS A 349 -9.18 4.15 -33.16
C LYS A 349 -8.97 5.32 -34.14
N LYS A 350 -8.62 6.50 -33.59
CA LYS A 350 -8.30 7.71 -34.35
C LYS A 350 -6.85 7.76 -34.85
N GLY A 351 -6.04 6.71 -34.60
CA GLY A 351 -4.66 6.61 -35.02
C GLY A 351 -3.64 7.30 -34.10
N HIS A 352 -4.02 7.78 -32.93
CA HIS A 352 -3.10 8.41 -32.01
C HIS A 352 -2.34 7.37 -31.19
N LYS A 353 -1.01 7.42 -31.23
CA LYS A 353 -0.15 6.56 -30.41
C LYS A 353 -0.10 7.08 -28.97
N VAL A 354 -0.32 6.19 -28.01
CA VAL A 354 -0.23 6.48 -26.59
C VAL A 354 0.77 5.51 -25.95
N ASN A 355 1.75 6.02 -25.23
CA ASN A 355 2.70 5.20 -24.49
C ASN A 355 2.16 4.89 -23.10
N VAL A 356 2.23 3.62 -22.70
CA VAL A 356 1.83 3.15 -21.37
C VAL A 356 3.08 2.76 -20.59
N LEU A 357 3.49 3.62 -19.67
CA LEU A 357 4.69 3.46 -18.85
C LEU A 357 4.34 2.87 -17.48
N ALA A 358 5.35 2.36 -16.80
CA ALA A 358 5.22 1.80 -15.46
C ALA A 358 5.63 2.78 -14.36
N ASN A 359 4.90 2.73 -13.23
CA ASN A 359 5.35 3.24 -11.94
C ASN A 359 5.98 2.07 -11.16
N ILE A 360 7.24 2.20 -10.77
CA ILE A 360 8.01 1.15 -10.10
C ILE A 360 8.77 1.71 -8.91
N GLY A 361 9.14 0.83 -7.97
CA GLY A 361 9.94 1.19 -6.79
C GLY A 361 11.28 0.46 -6.70
N ASP A 362 11.39 -0.72 -7.36
CA ASP A 362 12.52 -1.62 -7.25
C ASP A 362 12.74 -2.45 -8.54
N ILE A 363 13.76 -3.32 -8.51
CA ILE A 363 14.08 -4.21 -9.64
C ILE A 363 13.00 -5.28 -9.88
N THR A 364 12.30 -5.71 -8.83
CA THR A 364 11.25 -6.74 -8.93
C THR A 364 10.05 -6.18 -9.67
N SER A 365 9.56 -5.02 -9.26
CA SER A 365 8.48 -4.28 -9.94
C SER A 365 8.87 -3.85 -11.36
N ALA A 366 10.16 -3.57 -11.62
CA ALA A 366 10.67 -3.29 -12.95
C ALA A 366 10.58 -4.52 -13.88
N LYS A 367 10.96 -5.71 -13.40
CA LYS A 367 10.83 -6.97 -14.14
C LYS A 367 9.37 -7.32 -14.42
N GLU A 368 8.50 -7.19 -13.41
CA GLU A 368 7.05 -7.39 -13.57
C GLU A 368 6.48 -6.43 -14.64
N ALA A 369 6.84 -5.15 -14.57
CA ALA A 369 6.40 -4.16 -15.55
C ALA A 369 6.85 -4.51 -16.98
N LYS A 370 8.09 -4.98 -17.15
CA LYS A 370 8.60 -5.44 -18.45
C LYS A 370 7.81 -6.63 -18.97
N GLU A 371 7.53 -7.61 -18.11
CA GLU A 371 6.74 -8.79 -18.45
C GLU A 371 5.31 -8.41 -18.83
N LEU A 372 4.70 -7.46 -18.13
CA LEU A 372 3.35 -6.97 -18.41
C LEU A 372 3.27 -5.95 -19.55
N GLY A 373 4.37 -5.72 -20.27
CA GLY A 373 4.41 -4.99 -21.50
C GLY A 373 4.45 -3.47 -21.34
N ALA A 374 5.07 -2.95 -20.28
CA ALA A 374 5.35 -1.52 -20.17
C ALA A 374 6.21 -1.04 -21.34
N ASP A 375 5.87 0.12 -21.92
CA ASP A 375 6.65 0.73 -22.99
C ASP A 375 7.92 1.43 -22.45
N GLY A 376 8.03 1.61 -21.14
CA GLY A 376 9.13 2.22 -20.42
C GLY A 376 8.77 2.46 -18.95
N VAL A 377 9.59 3.22 -18.24
CA VAL A 377 9.33 3.62 -16.85
C VAL A 377 9.01 5.12 -16.82
N GLY A 378 7.80 5.46 -16.40
CA GLY A 378 7.36 6.85 -16.25
C GLY A 378 7.60 7.42 -14.85
N LEU A 379 7.77 6.55 -13.86
CA LEU A 379 8.14 6.93 -12.50
C LEU A 379 8.89 5.79 -11.81
N LEU A 380 10.20 5.95 -11.64
CA LEU A 380 10.98 5.18 -10.68
C LEU A 380 11.01 5.98 -9.36
N ARG A 381 10.37 5.44 -8.33
CA ARG A 381 10.33 6.01 -6.98
C ARG A 381 11.62 5.63 -6.24
N SER A 382 12.61 6.51 -6.29
CA SER A 382 13.93 6.23 -5.71
C SER A 382 13.92 6.19 -4.18
N GLU A 383 12.93 6.78 -3.54
CA GLU A 383 12.80 6.84 -2.08
C GLU A 383 12.78 5.46 -1.40
N PHE A 384 12.25 4.42 -2.06
CA PHE A 384 12.24 3.06 -1.51
C PHE A 384 13.64 2.51 -1.19
N LEU A 385 14.65 2.93 -1.96
CA LEU A 385 16.03 2.54 -1.70
C LEU A 385 16.63 3.20 -0.45
N PHE A 386 16.02 4.31 0.03
CA PHE A 386 16.52 5.13 1.12
C PHE A 386 15.73 4.94 2.44
N MET A 387 14.66 4.18 2.45
CA MET A 387 13.74 4.12 3.59
C MET A 387 14.35 3.50 4.84
N GLU A 388 15.16 2.44 4.72
CA GLU A 388 15.72 1.70 5.85
C GLU A 388 17.04 2.27 6.33
N LYS A 389 17.94 2.57 5.39
CA LYS A 389 19.29 3.09 5.63
C LYS A 389 19.73 3.98 4.48
N LYS A 390 20.73 4.81 4.71
CA LYS A 390 21.39 5.54 3.61
C LYS A 390 22.10 4.53 2.69
N PRO A 391 21.67 4.38 1.43
CA PRO A 391 22.35 3.47 0.50
C PRO A 391 23.69 4.07 0.10
N THR A 392 24.71 3.24 -0.04
CA THR A 392 26.01 3.66 -0.57
C THR A 392 25.91 4.01 -2.06
N LEU A 393 26.82 4.82 -2.57
CA LEU A 393 26.93 5.13 -3.99
C LEU A 393 26.95 3.85 -4.85
N LYS A 394 27.66 2.81 -4.39
CA LYS A 394 27.75 1.53 -5.10
C LYS A 394 26.40 0.80 -5.16
N GLU A 395 25.67 0.76 -4.05
CA GLU A 395 24.33 0.15 -3.99
C GLU A 395 23.36 0.89 -4.92
N GLN A 396 23.34 2.22 -4.87
CA GLN A 396 22.52 3.05 -5.75
C GLN A 396 22.84 2.80 -7.23
N THR A 397 24.13 2.92 -7.61
CA THR A 397 24.59 2.73 -8.99
C THR A 397 24.23 1.34 -9.51
N LYS A 398 24.39 0.29 -8.70
CA LYS A 398 24.04 -1.08 -9.06
C LYS A 398 22.53 -1.20 -9.31
N THR A 399 21.73 -0.75 -8.35
CA THR A 399 20.26 -0.88 -8.43
C THR A 399 19.69 -0.11 -9.64
N TYR A 400 20.12 1.13 -9.84
CA TYR A 400 19.69 1.92 -11.00
C TYR A 400 20.17 1.29 -12.31
N GLY A 401 21.42 0.81 -12.37
CA GLY A 401 21.97 0.17 -13.56
C GLY A 401 21.24 -1.12 -13.95
N GLU A 402 20.81 -1.94 -12.99
CA GLU A 402 20.00 -3.13 -13.24
C GLU A 402 18.63 -2.76 -13.83
N ILE A 403 17.97 -1.72 -13.31
CA ILE A 403 16.68 -1.23 -13.80
C ILE A 403 16.84 -0.61 -15.20
N PHE A 404 17.87 0.22 -15.39
CA PHE A 404 18.09 0.93 -16.66
C PHE A 404 18.33 -0.01 -17.85
N LYS A 405 18.89 -1.20 -17.60
CA LYS A 405 19.07 -2.24 -18.63
C LYS A 405 17.77 -2.88 -19.13
N LEU A 406 16.67 -2.69 -18.40
CA LEU A 406 15.39 -3.33 -18.75
C LEU A 406 14.58 -2.52 -19.78
N PHE A 407 14.77 -1.20 -19.88
CA PHE A 407 13.93 -0.31 -20.69
C PHE A 407 14.74 0.71 -21.45
N ASP A 408 14.22 1.14 -22.61
CA ASP A 408 14.85 2.15 -23.46
C ASP A 408 14.58 3.59 -22.95
N GLU A 409 13.53 3.80 -22.18
CA GLU A 409 13.19 5.09 -21.57
C GLU A 409 12.81 4.90 -20.11
N ILE A 410 13.51 5.63 -19.23
CA ILE A 410 13.28 5.57 -17.79
C ILE A 410 13.26 6.99 -17.22
N THR A 411 12.18 7.29 -16.47
CA THR A 411 12.09 8.51 -15.66
C THR A 411 12.35 8.14 -14.20
N ILE A 412 13.48 8.60 -13.67
CA ILE A 412 13.81 8.48 -12.25
C ILE A 412 13.47 9.78 -11.53
N ARG A 413 12.70 9.70 -10.47
CA ARG A 413 12.43 10.82 -9.56
C ARG A 413 13.52 10.89 -8.52
N THR A 414 14.13 12.07 -8.32
CA THR A 414 14.99 12.32 -7.18
C THR A 414 14.19 12.22 -5.88
N LEU A 415 14.86 12.15 -4.74
CA LEU A 415 14.19 11.89 -3.46
C LEU A 415 13.02 12.85 -3.21
N ASP A 416 11.86 12.28 -2.98
CA ASP A 416 10.67 12.96 -2.48
C ASP A 416 10.54 12.69 -0.98
N VAL A 417 11.42 13.29 -0.20
CA VAL A 417 11.55 13.20 1.25
C VAL A 417 11.11 14.51 1.86
N GLY A 418 10.58 14.46 3.09
CA GLY A 418 9.96 15.58 3.78
C GLY A 418 8.45 15.44 3.89
N GLY A 419 7.83 16.29 4.66
CA GLY A 419 6.42 16.16 4.96
C GLY A 419 6.14 14.90 5.80
N ASP A 420 5.53 13.93 5.17
CA ASP A 420 5.17 12.63 5.76
C ASP A 420 6.24 11.53 5.62
N LYS A 421 7.31 11.79 4.86
CA LYS A 421 8.33 10.82 4.49
C LYS A 421 9.68 11.21 5.09
N ALA A 422 9.86 10.96 6.39
CA ALA A 422 11.13 11.17 7.06
C ALA A 422 12.12 10.03 6.78
N LEU A 423 13.41 10.37 6.65
CA LEU A 423 14.48 9.37 6.63
C LEU A 423 14.97 9.12 8.07
N PRO A 424 15.11 7.86 8.51
CA PRO A 424 15.41 7.56 9.91
C PRO A 424 16.82 8.02 10.35
N TYR A 425 17.71 8.31 9.40
CA TYR A 425 19.11 8.68 9.63
C TYR A 425 19.42 10.15 9.31
N ILE A 426 18.42 10.95 8.93
CA ILE A 426 18.59 12.40 8.72
C ILE A 426 17.58 13.12 9.64
N PRO A 427 18.06 13.89 10.62
CA PRO A 427 17.19 14.71 11.44
C PRO A 427 16.52 15.77 10.56
N MET A 428 15.21 15.85 10.63
CA MET A 428 14.42 16.89 9.95
C MET A 428 13.86 17.86 10.98
N GLU A 429 13.84 19.13 10.65
CA GLU A 429 13.23 20.14 11.50
C GLU A 429 11.72 19.94 11.58
N ASN A 430 11.14 20.19 12.75
CA ASN A 430 9.70 20.12 12.94
C ASN A 430 9.04 21.36 12.33
N GLU A 431 8.21 21.15 11.34
CA GLU A 431 7.40 22.18 10.72
C GLU A 431 5.93 22.06 11.15
N ASN A 432 5.27 23.18 11.36
CA ASN A 432 3.83 23.18 11.69
C ASN A 432 2.95 22.58 10.58
N ASN A 433 3.41 22.70 9.32
CA ASN A 433 2.73 22.17 8.14
C ASN A 433 3.73 21.48 7.22
N PRO A 434 4.20 20.28 7.55
CA PRO A 434 5.30 19.61 6.84
C PRO A 434 5.08 19.41 5.34
N PHE A 435 3.81 19.25 4.91
CA PHE A 435 3.48 19.14 3.48
C PHE A 435 3.68 20.45 2.70
N LEU A 436 3.69 21.60 3.38
CA LEU A 436 3.86 22.92 2.77
C LEU A 436 5.29 23.48 2.91
N GLY A 437 6.17 22.72 3.52
CA GLY A 437 7.51 23.16 3.91
C GLY A 437 8.65 22.49 3.13
N ILE A 438 9.60 21.95 3.88
CA ILE A 438 10.83 21.34 3.37
C ILE A 438 10.52 19.90 2.91
N ARG A 439 10.24 19.76 1.60
CA ARG A 439 9.96 18.48 0.97
C ARG A 439 10.49 18.44 -0.47
N GLY A 440 10.88 17.24 -0.93
CA GLY A 440 11.30 16.99 -2.30
C GLY A 440 12.50 17.83 -2.69
N ILE A 441 12.36 18.69 -3.70
CA ILE A 441 13.49 19.49 -4.19
C ILE A 441 14.04 20.45 -3.12
N ARG A 442 13.21 21.02 -2.25
CA ARG A 442 13.67 21.93 -1.18
C ARG A 442 14.55 21.20 -0.18
N PHE A 443 14.14 19.99 0.23
CA PHE A 443 14.97 19.12 1.06
C PHE A 443 16.29 18.77 0.35
N SER A 444 16.21 18.39 -0.92
CA SER A 444 17.39 18.00 -1.71
C SER A 444 18.37 19.14 -1.92
N LEU A 445 17.91 20.39 -2.02
CA LEU A 445 18.76 21.58 -2.13
C LEU A 445 19.40 21.97 -0.79
N GLN A 446 18.78 21.63 0.34
CA GLN A 446 19.39 21.78 1.67
C GLN A 446 20.42 20.66 1.92
N GLU A 447 20.06 19.42 1.64
CA GLU A 447 20.91 18.24 1.79
C GLU A 447 21.67 17.91 0.48
N GLN A 448 22.41 18.91 -0.04
CA GLN A 448 23.09 18.81 -1.34
C GLN A 448 24.01 17.60 -1.47
N THR A 449 24.63 17.16 -0.38
CA THR A 449 25.51 15.97 -0.39
C THR A 449 24.73 14.73 -0.81
N LEU A 450 23.50 14.56 -0.31
CA LEU A 450 22.64 13.43 -0.64
C LEU A 450 22.18 13.51 -2.10
N LEU A 451 21.77 14.70 -2.54
CA LEU A 451 21.38 14.93 -3.94
C LEU A 451 22.55 14.68 -4.91
N LYS A 452 23.74 15.22 -4.63
CA LYS A 452 24.93 15.02 -5.45
C LYS A 452 25.31 13.54 -5.56
N GLU A 453 25.25 12.79 -4.44
CA GLU A 453 25.50 11.34 -4.43
C GLU A 453 24.48 10.58 -5.26
N GLN A 454 23.19 10.90 -5.15
CA GLN A 454 22.14 10.29 -5.97
C GLN A 454 22.31 10.61 -7.46
N LEU A 455 22.58 11.86 -7.81
CA LEU A 455 22.82 12.29 -9.19
C LEU A 455 24.05 11.58 -9.78
N LEU A 456 25.14 11.47 -9.00
CA LEU A 456 26.32 10.71 -9.40
C LEU A 456 25.99 9.24 -9.67
N ALA A 457 25.23 8.60 -8.79
CA ALA A 457 24.80 7.21 -8.98
C ALA A 457 23.99 7.03 -10.27
N VAL A 458 23.04 7.93 -10.54
CA VAL A 458 22.26 7.93 -11.79
C VAL A 458 23.16 8.11 -13.01
N GLY A 459 24.10 9.04 -12.95
CA GLY A 459 25.04 9.29 -14.04
C GLY A 459 25.95 8.10 -14.32
N LEU A 460 26.51 7.47 -13.28
CA LEU A 460 27.34 6.26 -13.42
C LEU A 460 26.52 5.10 -13.97
N ALA A 461 25.29 4.89 -13.48
CA ALA A 461 24.39 3.85 -13.99
C ALA A 461 24.01 4.07 -15.46
N SER A 462 23.83 5.33 -15.89
CA SER A 462 23.51 5.68 -17.27
C SER A 462 24.63 5.40 -18.24
N ALA A 463 25.89 5.52 -17.81
CA ALA A 463 27.07 5.28 -18.63
C ALA A 463 27.18 3.81 -19.10
N ASP A 464 26.65 2.87 -18.29
CA ASP A 464 26.62 1.43 -18.59
C ASP A 464 25.49 1.03 -19.55
N THR A 465 24.60 1.99 -19.92
CA THR A 465 23.40 1.73 -20.73
C THR A 465 23.40 2.60 -21.98
N LYS A 466 24.12 2.15 -23.03
CA LYS A 466 24.39 2.97 -24.24
C LYS A 466 23.15 3.42 -25.02
N ASN A 467 22.00 2.77 -24.84
CA ASN A 467 20.78 3.04 -25.64
C ASN A 467 19.62 3.58 -24.82
N SER A 468 19.71 3.62 -23.50
CA SER A 468 18.60 4.03 -22.65
C SER A 468 18.58 5.54 -22.44
N LYS A 469 17.43 6.15 -22.65
CA LYS A 469 17.16 7.55 -22.37
C LYS A 469 16.78 7.70 -20.89
N ILE A 470 17.61 8.37 -20.15
CA ILE A 470 17.42 8.61 -18.72
C ILE A 470 16.84 9.99 -18.49
N LYS A 471 15.71 10.05 -17.85
CA LYS A 471 14.99 11.27 -17.49
C LYS A 471 15.06 11.48 -15.99
N ILE A 472 15.76 12.51 -15.55
CA ILE A 472 15.83 12.88 -14.13
C ILE A 472 14.73 13.88 -13.84
N MET A 473 13.86 13.54 -12.92
CA MET A 473 12.68 14.32 -12.57
C MET A 473 12.79 14.83 -11.14
N PHE A 474 12.72 16.15 -10.98
CA PHE A 474 12.70 16.78 -9.65
C PHE A 474 11.26 16.90 -9.13
N PRO A 475 10.95 16.38 -7.92
CA PRO A 475 9.65 16.49 -7.28
C PRO A 475 9.46 17.84 -6.60
N MET A 476 8.22 18.23 -6.34
CA MET A 476 7.82 19.37 -5.52
C MET A 476 8.39 20.73 -5.95
N VAL A 477 8.82 20.85 -7.19
CA VAL A 477 9.30 22.12 -7.75
C VAL A 477 8.15 23.12 -7.80
N SER A 478 8.35 24.31 -7.25
CA SER A 478 7.36 25.37 -7.18
C SER A 478 7.79 26.64 -7.95
N THR A 479 9.09 26.83 -8.14
CA THR A 479 9.67 27.99 -8.83
C THR A 479 10.69 27.57 -9.87
N PRO A 480 10.89 28.36 -10.96
CA PRO A 480 11.97 28.13 -11.92
C PRO A 480 13.36 28.09 -11.29
N GLN A 481 13.59 28.86 -10.24
CA GLN A 481 14.88 28.95 -9.56
C GLN A 481 15.27 27.63 -8.91
N GLU A 482 14.34 26.94 -8.22
CA GLU A 482 14.61 25.62 -7.62
C GLU A 482 15.08 24.60 -8.67
N PHE A 483 14.47 24.61 -9.86
CA PHE A 483 14.90 23.75 -10.97
C PHE A 483 16.28 24.12 -11.51
N ILE A 484 16.57 25.42 -11.69
CA ILE A 484 17.86 25.91 -12.19
C ILE A 484 18.98 25.46 -11.23
N GLU A 485 18.80 25.62 -9.94
CA GLU A 485 19.78 25.22 -8.91
C GLU A 485 20.00 23.70 -8.91
N ALA A 486 18.96 22.91 -8.92
CA ALA A 486 19.06 21.45 -8.96
C ALA A 486 19.75 20.94 -10.23
N LYS A 487 19.40 21.51 -11.39
CA LYS A 487 20.04 21.17 -12.68
C LYS A 487 21.50 21.60 -12.70
N ALA A 488 21.84 22.75 -12.14
CA ALA A 488 23.23 23.22 -12.04
C ALA A 488 24.09 22.27 -11.20
N LEU A 489 23.58 21.81 -10.05
CA LEU A 489 24.24 20.79 -9.22
C LEU A 489 24.46 19.48 -9.98
N ALA A 490 23.48 19.03 -10.75
CA ALA A 490 23.60 17.81 -11.56
C ALA A 490 24.71 17.96 -12.61
N LEU A 491 24.75 19.09 -13.32
CA LEU A 491 25.75 19.36 -14.35
C LEU A 491 27.15 19.53 -13.76
N GLU A 492 27.27 20.13 -12.57
CA GLU A 492 28.53 20.23 -11.81
C GLU A 492 29.08 18.83 -11.52
N VAL A 493 28.26 17.95 -10.89
CA VAL A 493 28.62 16.57 -10.57
C VAL A 493 29.06 15.79 -11.82
N TYR A 494 28.31 15.91 -12.90
CA TYR A 494 28.61 15.19 -14.13
C TYR A 494 29.89 15.69 -14.81
N LYS A 495 30.16 16.98 -14.77
CA LYS A 495 31.40 17.56 -15.26
C LYS A 495 32.59 17.09 -14.45
N GLU A 496 32.50 17.13 -13.11
CA GLU A 496 33.54 16.70 -12.18
C GLU A 496 33.91 15.21 -12.40
N HIS A 497 32.92 14.37 -12.56
CA HIS A 497 33.10 12.92 -12.75
C HIS A 497 33.20 12.48 -14.22
N LYS A 498 33.28 13.42 -15.17
CA LYS A 498 33.41 13.18 -16.62
C LYS A 498 32.27 12.30 -17.19
N ILE A 499 31.06 12.44 -16.65
CA ILE A 499 29.86 11.72 -17.09
C ILE A 499 29.29 12.43 -18.32
N LYS A 500 29.02 11.66 -19.38
CA LYS A 500 28.35 12.17 -20.58
C LYS A 500 26.87 12.34 -20.34
N THR A 501 26.30 13.44 -20.81
CA THR A 501 24.90 13.82 -20.58
C THR A 501 24.00 13.72 -21.81
N GLU A 502 24.51 13.19 -22.90
CA GLU A 502 23.80 13.16 -24.19
C GLU A 502 22.48 12.35 -24.14
N ASN A 503 22.42 11.33 -23.27
CA ASN A 503 21.25 10.51 -23.03
C ASN A 503 20.46 10.89 -21.77
N ILE A 504 20.85 11.96 -21.07
CA ILE A 504 20.22 12.43 -19.83
C ILE A 504 19.36 13.66 -20.10
N GLN A 505 18.13 13.64 -19.66
CA GLN A 505 17.18 14.75 -19.70
C GLN A 505 16.77 15.17 -18.30
N PHE A 506 16.47 16.47 -18.13
CA PHE A 506 16.05 17.02 -16.85
C PHE A 506 14.65 17.60 -16.96
N GLY A 507 13.77 17.19 -16.06
CA GLY A 507 12.40 17.64 -16.01
C GLY A 507 11.88 17.83 -14.59
N ILE A 508 10.62 18.19 -14.49
CA ILE A 508 9.95 18.42 -13.21
C ILE A 508 8.65 17.62 -13.11
N MET A 509 8.25 17.33 -11.89
CA MET A 509 6.89 16.89 -11.60
C MET A 509 5.99 18.11 -11.42
N ILE A 510 4.92 18.20 -12.22
CA ILE A 510 3.88 19.22 -12.03
C ILE A 510 2.92 18.69 -10.97
N GLU A 511 3.12 19.12 -9.76
CA GLU A 511 2.30 18.71 -8.60
C GLU A 511 2.05 19.88 -7.62
N VAL A 512 2.80 20.98 -7.78
CA VAL A 512 2.55 22.23 -7.06
C VAL A 512 1.82 23.19 -8.00
N PRO A 513 0.66 23.76 -7.63
CA PRO A 513 -0.17 24.58 -8.51
C PRO A 513 0.52 25.83 -9.10
N SER A 514 1.54 26.38 -8.42
CA SER A 514 2.32 27.52 -8.92
C SER A 514 2.93 27.26 -10.30
N VAL A 515 3.34 26.01 -10.58
CA VAL A 515 3.91 25.61 -11.86
C VAL A 515 2.92 25.84 -13.02
N ILE A 516 1.61 25.68 -12.82
CA ILE A 516 0.58 25.88 -13.84
C ILE A 516 0.62 27.33 -14.37
N PHE A 517 0.96 28.28 -13.50
CA PHE A 517 1.06 29.68 -13.86
C PHE A 517 2.41 30.03 -14.49
N ALA A 518 3.48 29.27 -14.14
CA ALA A 518 4.85 29.49 -14.61
C ALA A 518 5.29 28.55 -15.76
N ILE A 519 4.36 27.80 -16.42
CA ILE A 519 4.70 26.84 -17.49
C ILE A 519 5.47 27.50 -18.64
N LYS A 520 5.20 28.78 -18.98
CA LYS A 520 5.90 29.48 -20.05
C LYS A 520 7.39 29.64 -19.77
N GLU A 521 7.73 29.90 -18.52
CA GLU A 521 9.08 30.02 -18.01
C GLU A 521 9.76 28.65 -17.98
N PHE A 522 9.09 27.65 -17.44
CA PHE A 522 9.60 26.27 -17.39
C PHE A 522 9.81 25.65 -18.76
N ASN A 523 8.99 25.98 -19.77
CA ASN A 523 9.19 25.49 -21.15
C ASN A 523 10.57 25.84 -21.73
N LYS A 524 11.25 26.86 -21.23
CA LYS A 524 12.61 27.26 -21.65
C LYS A 524 13.70 26.48 -20.94
N LEU A 525 13.40 25.86 -19.81
CA LEU A 525 14.34 25.30 -18.86
C LEU A 525 14.38 23.76 -18.87
N VAL A 526 13.19 23.14 -18.91
CA VAL A 526 13.03 21.69 -18.79
C VAL A 526 13.03 20.98 -20.13
N ASP A 527 13.37 19.71 -20.10
CA ASP A 527 13.30 18.84 -21.28
C ASP A 527 11.96 18.11 -21.38
N PHE A 528 11.30 17.85 -20.23
CA PHE A 528 10.00 17.16 -20.14
C PHE A 528 9.27 17.52 -18.84
N TYR A 529 7.99 17.10 -18.79
CA TYR A 529 7.14 17.18 -17.60
C TYR A 529 6.53 15.82 -17.27
N SER A 530 6.20 15.61 -16.00
CA SER A 530 5.30 14.57 -15.55
C SER A 530 4.31 15.15 -14.57
N ILE A 531 3.04 14.75 -14.59
CA ILE A 531 2.02 15.28 -13.68
C ILE A 531 1.79 14.30 -12.54
N GLY A 532 2.07 14.73 -11.32
CA GLY A 532 1.75 14.05 -10.08
C GLY A 532 0.34 14.41 -9.61
N THR A 533 -0.70 13.77 -10.18
CA THR A 533 -2.09 14.18 -9.94
C THR A 533 -2.52 14.05 -8.48
N ASN A 534 -1.88 13.19 -7.70
CA ASN A 534 -2.22 13.01 -6.29
C ASN A 534 -1.89 14.25 -5.46
N ASP A 535 -0.63 14.72 -5.53
CA ASP A 535 -0.19 15.92 -4.82
C ASP A 535 -0.79 17.18 -5.45
N LEU A 536 -0.95 17.21 -6.79
CA LEU A 536 -1.63 18.33 -7.45
C LEU A 536 -3.07 18.50 -6.94
N THR A 537 -3.80 17.40 -6.77
CA THR A 537 -5.16 17.44 -6.18
C THR A 537 -5.12 17.96 -4.75
N GLN A 538 -4.22 17.45 -3.92
CA GLN A 538 -4.03 17.89 -2.55
C GLN A 538 -3.84 19.40 -2.45
N TYR A 539 -2.95 19.96 -3.24
CA TYR A 539 -2.61 21.39 -3.17
C TYR A 539 -3.64 22.29 -3.86
N LEU A 540 -4.32 21.83 -4.90
CA LEU A 540 -5.40 22.58 -5.55
C LEU A 540 -6.61 22.78 -4.65
N PHE A 541 -6.94 21.75 -3.86
CA PHE A 541 -8.09 21.81 -2.96
C PHE A 541 -7.72 22.20 -1.53
N ALA A 542 -6.42 22.33 -1.21
CA ALA A 542 -5.92 22.49 0.15
C ALA A 542 -6.50 21.44 1.12
N ILE A 543 -6.69 20.22 0.61
CA ILE A 543 -7.18 19.07 1.36
C ILE A 543 -6.09 18.01 1.33
N GLU A 544 -5.64 17.60 2.50
CA GLU A 544 -4.68 16.53 2.64
C GLU A 544 -5.22 15.25 1.98
N ARG A 545 -4.41 14.60 1.12
CA ARG A 545 -4.78 13.41 0.34
C ARG A 545 -5.45 12.32 1.17
N THR A 546 -5.05 12.22 2.42
CA THR A 546 -5.48 11.21 3.38
C THR A 546 -6.42 11.78 4.44
N HIS A 547 -7.00 12.97 4.21
CA HIS A 547 -7.92 13.60 5.15
C HIS A 547 -9.09 12.66 5.48
N PRO A 548 -9.43 12.47 6.77
CA PRO A 548 -10.35 11.41 7.19
C PRO A 548 -11.80 11.61 6.69
N THR A 549 -12.22 12.84 6.49
CA THR A 549 -13.61 13.19 6.13
C THR A 549 -13.73 13.95 4.83
N LEU A 550 -12.72 14.75 4.47
CA LEU A 550 -12.71 15.51 3.22
C LEU A 550 -12.06 14.65 2.14
N GLN A 551 -12.80 14.34 1.11
CA GLN A 551 -12.32 13.60 -0.05
C GLN A 551 -12.57 14.41 -1.31
N VAL A 552 -11.60 14.41 -2.20
CA VAL A 552 -11.72 15.00 -3.53
C VAL A 552 -11.84 13.89 -4.55
N ASP A 553 -12.83 13.98 -5.41
CA ASP A 553 -12.91 13.14 -6.59
C ASP A 553 -11.73 13.47 -7.52
N PRO A 554 -10.82 12.54 -7.80
CA PRO A 554 -9.68 12.78 -8.69
C PRO A 554 -10.10 13.12 -10.12
N THR A 555 -11.36 12.83 -10.50
CA THR A 555 -11.95 13.18 -11.80
C THR A 555 -12.78 14.47 -11.76
N SER A 556 -12.73 15.20 -10.64
CA SER A 556 -13.50 16.43 -10.49
C SER A 556 -13.24 17.43 -11.63
N PRO A 557 -14.23 18.24 -12.01
CA PRO A 557 -14.07 19.25 -13.07
C PRO A 557 -12.90 20.21 -12.84
N MET A 558 -12.55 20.49 -11.57
CA MET A 558 -11.42 21.36 -11.23
C MET A 558 -10.09 20.75 -11.65
N ILE A 559 -9.87 19.46 -11.34
CA ILE A 559 -8.67 18.73 -11.74
C ILE A 559 -8.60 18.61 -13.27
N MET A 560 -9.71 18.22 -13.91
CA MET A 560 -9.75 18.07 -15.36
C MET A 560 -9.51 19.41 -16.09
N ASN A 561 -9.99 20.52 -15.55
CA ASN A 561 -9.69 21.85 -16.07
C ASN A 561 -8.22 22.24 -15.86
N ALA A 562 -7.61 21.92 -14.71
CA ALA A 562 -6.19 22.15 -14.49
C ALA A 562 -5.35 21.37 -15.52
N LEU A 563 -5.68 20.09 -15.75
CA LEU A 563 -5.03 19.27 -16.77
C LEU A 563 -5.18 19.85 -18.19
N LYS A 564 -6.39 20.34 -18.55
CA LYS A 564 -6.63 21.05 -19.83
C LYS A 564 -5.77 22.31 -19.97
N MET A 565 -5.58 23.06 -18.88
CA MET A 565 -4.71 24.24 -18.86
C MET A 565 -3.24 23.86 -19.05
N ILE A 566 -2.79 22.82 -18.36
CA ILE A 566 -1.40 22.33 -18.41
C ILE A 566 -1.06 21.91 -19.86
N ILE A 567 -1.83 21.00 -20.44
CA ILE A 567 -1.54 20.47 -21.79
C ILE A 567 -1.53 21.57 -22.86
N LYS A 568 -2.45 22.55 -22.77
CA LYS A 568 -2.51 23.69 -23.70
C LYS A 568 -1.31 24.62 -23.64
N LYS A 569 -0.70 24.78 -22.46
CA LYS A 569 0.45 25.69 -22.24
C LYS A 569 1.79 25.00 -22.47
N THR A 570 1.83 23.69 -22.33
CA THR A 570 3.06 22.88 -22.42
C THR A 570 3.55 22.78 -23.86
N LYS A 571 4.88 22.97 -24.06
CA LYS A 571 5.58 22.81 -25.33
C LYS A 571 6.61 21.66 -25.31
N LYS A 572 6.63 20.89 -24.26
CA LYS A 572 7.57 19.78 -24.03
C LYS A 572 6.80 18.47 -23.87
N PRO A 573 7.44 17.31 -24.07
CA PRO A 573 6.84 16.03 -23.74
C PRO A 573 6.28 16.01 -22.31
N ILE A 574 5.10 15.47 -22.16
CA ILE A 574 4.41 15.42 -20.86
C ILE A 574 3.74 14.07 -20.64
N SER A 575 3.83 13.56 -19.41
CA SER A 575 3.16 12.34 -18.97
C SER A 575 2.29 12.59 -17.72
N ILE A 576 1.40 11.65 -17.44
CA ILE A 576 0.64 11.60 -16.17
C ILE A 576 1.07 10.36 -15.42
N CYS A 577 1.54 10.50 -14.17
CA CYS A 577 2.02 9.39 -13.35
C CYS A 577 1.25 9.21 -12.02
N GLY A 578 0.27 10.03 -11.72
CA GLY A 578 -0.61 9.88 -10.57
C GLY A 578 -1.68 8.79 -10.79
N GLU A 579 -2.42 8.48 -9.74
CA GLU A 579 -3.44 7.41 -9.75
C GLU A 579 -4.54 7.63 -10.80
N LEU A 580 -4.82 8.88 -11.15
CA LEU A 580 -5.78 9.25 -12.21
C LEU A 580 -5.48 8.56 -13.54
N ALA A 581 -4.21 8.35 -13.89
CA ALA A 581 -3.81 7.68 -15.13
C ALA A 581 -4.35 6.24 -15.25
N GLY A 582 -4.60 5.58 -14.13
CA GLY A 582 -5.13 4.21 -14.07
C GLY A 582 -6.66 4.12 -13.96
N LEU A 583 -7.36 5.24 -13.77
CA LEU A 583 -8.80 5.25 -13.62
C LEU A 583 -9.49 5.11 -14.98
N GLY A 584 -10.39 4.12 -15.06
CA GLY A 584 -11.08 3.77 -16.29
C GLY A 584 -11.80 4.93 -16.96
N ASP A 585 -12.57 5.64 -16.19
CA ASP A 585 -13.44 6.70 -16.66
C ASP A 585 -12.66 7.95 -17.11
N ALA A 586 -11.44 8.14 -16.57
CA ALA A 586 -10.58 9.25 -16.95
C ALA A 586 -9.78 9.00 -18.24
N THR A 587 -9.54 7.74 -18.61
CA THR A 587 -8.62 7.39 -19.72
C THR A 587 -9.00 8.08 -21.05
N GLU A 588 -10.26 7.98 -21.45
CA GLU A 588 -10.75 8.57 -22.69
C GLU A 588 -10.65 10.10 -22.68
N GLU A 589 -11.03 10.73 -21.57
CA GLU A 589 -10.98 12.19 -21.43
C GLU A 589 -9.54 12.70 -21.49
N LEU A 590 -8.59 12.02 -20.81
CA LEU A 590 -7.17 12.38 -20.86
C LEU A 590 -6.60 12.30 -22.29
N ILE A 591 -6.92 11.24 -23.01
CA ILE A 591 -6.50 11.08 -24.41
C ILE A 591 -7.11 12.17 -25.29
N ASN A 592 -8.41 12.44 -25.14
CA ASN A 592 -9.10 13.50 -25.88
C ASN A 592 -8.58 14.90 -25.56
N MET A 593 -8.01 15.12 -24.36
CA MET A 593 -7.29 16.35 -24.03
C MET A 593 -5.94 16.49 -24.76
N GLY A 594 -5.38 15.38 -25.29
CA GLY A 594 -4.10 15.34 -26.00
C GLY A 594 -2.95 14.69 -25.22
N TYR A 595 -3.21 14.07 -24.07
CA TYR A 595 -2.18 13.31 -23.37
C TYR A 595 -1.86 12.01 -24.12
N SER A 596 -0.60 11.80 -24.42
CA SER A 596 -0.09 10.64 -25.17
C SER A 596 0.84 9.74 -24.35
N THR A 597 0.98 9.98 -23.07
CA THR A 597 1.82 9.16 -22.17
C THR A 597 1.19 9.06 -20.81
N LEU A 598 0.82 7.84 -20.42
CA LEU A 598 0.22 7.51 -19.12
C LEU A 598 1.12 6.52 -18.38
N SER A 599 1.38 6.74 -17.10
CA SER A 599 2.20 5.87 -16.27
C SER A 599 1.40 5.33 -15.11
N VAL A 600 1.35 4.00 -14.98
CA VAL A 600 0.51 3.29 -14.02
C VAL A 600 1.27 2.15 -13.34
N SER A 601 0.69 1.55 -12.29
CA SER A 601 1.25 0.32 -11.72
C SER A 601 1.28 -0.81 -12.75
N ALA A 602 2.27 -1.70 -12.66
CA ALA A 602 2.52 -2.77 -13.64
C ALA A 602 1.27 -3.60 -13.96
N LYS A 603 0.51 -4.00 -12.95
CA LYS A 603 -0.70 -4.83 -13.09
C LYS A 603 -1.82 -4.20 -13.93
N LEU A 604 -1.86 -2.87 -14.04
CA LEU A 604 -2.86 -2.15 -14.83
C LEU A 604 -2.51 -2.02 -16.32
N ILE A 605 -1.26 -2.26 -16.71
CA ILE A 605 -0.74 -2.01 -18.05
C ILE A 605 -1.54 -2.76 -19.14
N PRO A 606 -1.76 -4.09 -19.07
CA PRO A 606 -2.44 -4.81 -20.14
C PRO A 606 -3.88 -4.30 -20.35
N SER A 607 -4.60 -4.05 -19.27
CA SER A 607 -5.99 -3.57 -19.35
C SER A 607 -6.08 -2.11 -19.81
N LEU A 608 -5.15 -1.25 -19.39
CA LEU A 608 -5.09 0.13 -19.84
C LEU A 608 -4.78 0.23 -21.33
N LYS A 609 -3.80 -0.56 -21.81
CA LYS A 609 -3.47 -0.61 -23.25
C LYS A 609 -4.68 -1.01 -24.11
N GLU A 610 -5.44 -2.01 -23.67
CA GLU A 610 -6.64 -2.41 -24.39
C GLU A 610 -7.73 -1.34 -24.35
N ARG A 611 -7.93 -0.69 -23.21
CA ARG A 611 -8.87 0.43 -23.10
C ARG A 611 -8.51 1.56 -24.06
N ILE A 612 -7.24 1.93 -24.13
CA ILE A 612 -6.76 3.00 -25.04
C ILE A 612 -7.01 2.63 -26.49
N ARG A 613 -6.80 1.36 -26.89
CA ARG A 613 -7.10 0.90 -28.26
C ARG A 613 -8.57 1.02 -28.63
N ASN A 614 -9.44 1.09 -27.63
CA ASN A 614 -10.88 1.22 -27.82
C ASN A 614 -11.40 2.67 -27.81
N VAL A 615 -10.53 3.65 -27.54
CA VAL A 615 -10.83 5.10 -27.64
C VAL A 615 -10.76 5.64 -29.10
#